data_3a178552178f818546675f24716da693
#
_entry.id   3a178552178f818546675f24716da693
#
_cell.length_a   1.000
_cell.length_b   1.000
_cell.length_c   1.000
_cell.angle_alpha   90.00
_cell.angle_beta   90.00
_cell.angle_gamma   90.00
#
_symmetry.space_group_name_H-M   'P 1'
#
loop_
_entity.id
_entity.type
_entity.pdbx_description
1 polymer ?
#
loop_
_entity_poly.entity_id
_entity_poly.type
_entity_poly.pdbx_seq_one_letter_code
_entity_poly.pdbx_strand_id
1 'polypeptide(L)'
;MKLASLKQGRDGRLVVVSRDLARAADASDIAATMQEALDDWANAEPRLAELAAKLEAGSVADFPFHAEDCAAPLPRAYQWIDGSAYVNHVELVRKARGATMPPSFWTDPLMYQGGSDSFLGPRDDIPLLDERFGLDLEAEIAVVTDDVPTGVDPLTARDHIKLVMLVNDVTLRGLVAEELAKGFGFFQSKPSSAFSPVAATPDELGSAWREAKLSLPLRSYVNGELLGRPDASVDMTFDFGRLIAHAARTRALMAGSIVGSGTVSNRAADGSPGKPILEGGVGYSCLAEQIVVEKLLLGSARTGFLKAGDEIRIEMLDADGLSIFGALEQRVARCARL
;
A
#
# COMPACT_ATOMS: atom_id res chain seq x y z
N MET A 1 12.42 13.39 1.23
CA MET A 1 11.39 14.29 1.80
C MET A 1 10.06 13.56 1.98
N LYS A 2 9.16 14.11 2.83
CA LYS A 2 7.83 13.57 3.09
C LYS A 2 6.76 14.54 2.58
N LEU A 3 5.75 14.04 1.87
CA LEU A 3 4.69 14.82 1.24
C LEU A 3 3.32 14.28 1.67
N ALA A 4 2.34 15.16 1.82
CA ALA A 4 0.96 14.79 2.13
C ALA A 4 -0.03 15.66 1.37
N SER A 5 -1.27 15.19 1.26
CA SER A 5 -2.41 15.94 0.74
C SER A 5 -3.43 16.16 1.85
N LEU A 6 -3.65 17.42 2.23
CA LEU A 6 -4.71 17.77 3.19
C LEU A 6 -6.07 17.69 2.51
N LYS A 7 -7.12 17.34 3.26
CA LYS A 7 -8.52 17.27 2.79
C LYS A 7 -9.03 18.65 2.37
N GLN A 8 -8.78 19.00 1.10
CA GLN A 8 -9.25 20.24 0.49
C GLN A 8 -9.56 20.01 -0.99
N GLY A 9 -10.80 20.16 -1.38
CA GLY A 9 -11.23 19.79 -2.74
C GLY A 9 -11.12 18.27 -2.99
N ARG A 10 -11.09 17.87 -4.27
CA ARG A 10 -11.02 16.46 -4.65
C ARG A 10 -9.59 15.92 -4.73
N ASP A 11 -8.62 16.80 -4.98
CA ASP A 11 -7.22 16.43 -5.23
C ASP A 11 -6.33 16.73 -4.02
N GLY A 12 -6.92 17.28 -2.95
CA GLY A 12 -6.20 17.67 -1.76
C GLY A 12 -5.34 18.91 -1.96
N ARG A 13 -4.76 19.43 -0.88
CA ARG A 13 -3.76 20.50 -0.89
C ARG A 13 -2.40 19.93 -0.53
N LEU A 14 -1.41 20.15 -1.38
CA LEU A 14 -0.04 19.65 -1.18
C LEU A 14 0.64 20.36 -0.01
N VAL A 15 1.25 19.57 0.88
CA VAL A 15 2.11 20.04 1.96
C VAL A 15 3.37 19.19 2.04
N VAL A 16 4.45 19.82 2.48
CA VAL A 16 5.67 19.14 2.92
C VAL A 16 5.57 18.86 4.40
N VAL A 17 5.93 17.65 4.82
CA VAL A 17 5.82 17.18 6.22
C VAL A 17 7.21 16.97 6.81
N SER A 18 7.42 17.38 8.07
CA SER A 18 8.67 17.14 8.80
C SER A 18 8.91 15.65 9.04
N ARG A 19 10.18 15.28 9.22
CA ARG A 19 10.60 13.87 9.41
C ARG A 19 9.94 13.20 10.60
N ASP A 20 9.73 13.96 11.66
CA ASP A 20 9.07 13.51 12.89
C ASP A 20 7.53 13.48 12.81
N LEU A 21 6.96 13.88 11.65
CA LEU A 21 5.53 13.98 11.40
C LEU A 21 4.79 14.95 12.35
N ALA A 22 5.49 15.93 12.93
CA ALA A 22 4.91 16.87 13.87
C ALA A 22 4.43 18.16 13.20
N ARG A 23 5.06 18.55 12.09
CA ARG A 23 4.83 19.84 11.42
C ARG A 23 4.67 19.68 9.91
N ALA A 24 3.95 20.63 9.30
CA ALA A 24 3.84 20.71 7.86
C ALA A 24 4.01 22.15 7.38
N ALA A 25 4.51 22.32 6.15
CA ALA A 25 4.58 23.60 5.45
C ALA A 25 3.75 23.54 4.17
N ASP A 26 3.06 24.65 3.87
CA ASP A 26 2.28 24.78 2.63
C ASP A 26 3.19 24.74 1.40
N ALA A 27 2.85 23.94 0.43
CA ALA A 27 3.58 23.79 -0.83
C ALA A 27 2.82 24.36 -2.04
N SER A 28 1.69 25.04 -1.84
CA SER A 28 0.80 25.52 -2.91
C SER A 28 1.47 26.50 -3.89
N ASP A 29 2.51 27.22 -3.45
CA ASP A 29 3.31 28.10 -4.33
C ASP A 29 4.25 27.29 -5.28
N ILE A 30 4.41 25.99 -5.01
CA ILE A 30 5.21 25.08 -5.85
C ILE A 30 4.29 24.28 -6.76
N ALA A 31 3.29 23.62 -6.18
CA ALA A 31 2.21 22.93 -6.84
C ALA A 31 1.01 22.89 -5.91
N ALA A 32 -0.19 23.11 -6.41
CA ALA A 32 -1.40 23.15 -5.57
C ALA A 32 -1.78 21.75 -5.05
N THR A 33 -1.48 20.70 -5.84
CA THR A 33 -1.82 19.31 -5.54
C THR A 33 -0.62 18.39 -5.77
N MET A 34 -0.69 17.18 -5.21
CA MET A 34 0.32 16.14 -5.47
C MET A 34 0.40 15.79 -6.95
N GLN A 35 -0.74 15.74 -7.65
CA GLN A 35 -0.76 15.44 -9.08
C GLN A 35 -0.04 16.52 -9.90
N GLU A 36 -0.30 17.80 -9.60
CA GLU A 36 0.43 18.90 -10.29
C GLU A 36 1.95 18.82 -10.08
N ALA A 37 2.40 18.44 -8.87
CA ALA A 37 3.83 18.23 -8.61
C ALA A 37 4.39 17.06 -9.42
N LEU A 38 3.64 15.95 -9.54
CA LEU A 38 4.06 14.78 -10.32
C LEU A 38 4.06 15.04 -11.84
N ASP A 39 3.12 15.85 -12.34
CA ASP A 39 3.05 16.24 -13.76
C ASP A 39 4.26 17.07 -14.21
N ASP A 40 4.93 17.74 -13.27
CA ASP A 40 6.15 18.53 -13.53
C ASP A 40 7.23 18.23 -12.47
N TRP A 41 7.45 16.95 -12.19
CA TRP A 41 8.32 16.52 -11.10
C TRP A 41 9.75 17.09 -11.18
N ALA A 42 10.31 17.17 -12.38
CA ALA A 42 11.67 17.68 -12.57
C ALA A 42 11.85 19.13 -12.06
N ASN A 43 10.82 19.96 -12.13
CA ASN A 43 10.82 21.33 -11.62
C ASN A 43 10.27 21.42 -10.19
N ALA A 44 9.31 20.59 -9.82
CA ALA A 44 8.70 20.62 -8.50
C ALA A 44 9.60 20.02 -7.40
N GLU A 45 10.26 18.87 -7.67
CA GLU A 45 11.06 18.13 -6.70
C GLU A 45 12.17 18.96 -6.04
N PRO A 46 13.04 19.70 -6.77
CA PRO A 46 14.08 20.50 -6.14
C PRO A 46 13.53 21.59 -5.20
N ARG A 47 12.39 22.20 -5.57
CA ARG A 47 11.72 23.23 -4.77
C ARG A 47 11.06 22.64 -3.51
N LEU A 48 10.44 21.48 -3.64
CA LEU A 48 9.87 20.74 -2.53
C LEU A 48 10.96 20.27 -1.54
N ALA A 49 12.10 19.80 -2.06
CA ALA A 49 13.26 19.41 -1.26
C ALA A 49 13.85 20.61 -0.48
N GLU A 50 13.94 21.79 -1.14
CA GLU A 50 14.36 23.02 -0.47
C GLU A 50 13.37 23.43 0.64
N LEU A 51 12.06 23.32 0.38
CA LEU A 51 11.01 23.60 1.38
C LEU A 51 11.10 22.62 2.54
N ALA A 52 11.35 21.34 2.30
CA ALA A 52 11.56 20.33 3.34
C ALA A 52 12.79 20.66 4.21
N ALA A 53 13.90 21.07 3.60
CA ALA A 53 15.09 21.50 4.35
C ALA A 53 14.82 22.74 5.20
N LYS A 54 14.07 23.71 4.70
CA LYS A 54 13.65 24.90 5.44
C LYS A 54 12.71 24.56 6.62
N LEU A 55 11.79 23.62 6.41
CA LEU A 55 10.90 23.12 7.46
C LEU A 55 11.68 22.46 8.60
N GLU A 56 12.62 21.58 8.27
CA GLU A 56 13.49 20.95 9.26
C GLU A 56 14.31 21.99 10.06
N ALA A 57 14.84 23.00 9.38
CA ALA A 57 15.61 24.09 9.98
C ALA A 57 14.74 25.10 10.77
N GLY A 58 13.42 25.00 10.74
CA GLY A 58 12.50 25.97 11.37
C GLY A 58 12.58 27.37 10.73
N SER A 59 12.92 27.47 9.45
CA SER A 59 13.16 28.70 8.70
C SER A 59 12.06 29.04 7.69
N VAL A 60 10.92 28.36 7.78
CA VAL A 60 9.72 28.62 7.00
C VAL A 60 8.50 28.61 7.92
N ALA A 61 7.42 29.28 7.52
CA ALA A 61 6.16 29.20 8.24
C ALA A 61 5.62 27.76 8.18
N ASP A 62 5.28 27.23 9.35
CA ASP A 62 4.74 25.88 9.51
C ASP A 62 3.49 25.86 10.39
N PHE A 63 2.85 24.70 10.44
CA PHE A 63 1.69 24.42 11.28
C PHE A 63 1.75 22.96 11.78
N PRO A 64 1.04 22.62 12.88
CA PRO A 64 0.95 21.23 13.36
C PRO A 64 0.40 20.30 12.27
N PHE A 65 1.06 19.15 12.10
CA PHE A 65 0.60 18.13 11.17
C PHE A 65 -0.29 17.11 11.89
N HIS A 66 -1.48 16.87 11.34
CA HIS A 66 -2.43 15.91 11.88
C HIS A 66 -2.88 14.94 10.78
N ALA A 67 -2.72 13.64 11.01
CA ALA A 67 -3.08 12.61 10.04
C ALA A 67 -4.59 12.55 9.74
N GLU A 68 -5.44 12.97 10.65
CA GLU A 68 -6.91 13.09 10.48
C GLU A 68 -7.33 14.14 9.45
N ASP A 69 -6.47 15.14 9.23
CA ASP A 69 -6.70 16.17 8.21
C ASP A 69 -6.24 15.74 6.81
N CYS A 70 -5.58 14.57 6.71
CA CYS A 70 -5.05 14.06 5.45
C CYS A 70 -6.10 13.25 4.67
N ALA A 71 -6.15 13.48 3.37
CA ALA A 71 -6.63 12.52 2.38
C ALA A 71 -5.52 11.48 2.09
N ALA A 72 -5.75 10.53 1.17
CA ALA A 72 -4.66 9.76 0.56
C ALA A 72 -3.65 10.73 -0.08
N PRO A 73 -2.34 10.42 -0.17
CA PRO A 73 -1.35 11.28 -0.83
C PRO A 73 -1.75 11.68 -2.26
N LEU A 74 -2.33 10.76 -3.01
CA LEU A 74 -3.14 11.02 -4.20
C LEU A 74 -4.58 10.64 -3.88
N PRO A 75 -5.51 11.59 -3.66
CA PRO A 75 -6.90 11.26 -3.31
C PRO A 75 -7.66 10.53 -4.43
N ARG A 76 -7.19 10.66 -5.65
CA ARG A 76 -7.52 9.89 -6.86
C ARG A 76 -6.29 9.82 -7.76
N ALA A 77 -6.19 8.80 -8.60
CA ALA A 77 -5.05 8.59 -9.49
C ALA A 77 -5.51 8.25 -10.90
N TYR A 78 -4.63 8.43 -11.88
CA TYR A 78 -4.89 7.97 -13.25
C TYR A 78 -5.02 6.44 -13.31
N GLN A 79 -4.20 5.72 -12.53
CA GLN A 79 -4.30 4.27 -12.38
C GLN A 79 -3.93 3.85 -10.96
N TRP A 80 -4.63 2.83 -10.49
CA TRP A 80 -4.22 2.00 -9.38
C TRP A 80 -4.02 0.58 -9.92
N ILE A 81 -2.78 0.10 -9.91
CA ILE A 81 -2.38 -1.21 -10.42
C ILE A 81 -1.77 -1.96 -9.24
N ASP A 82 -2.46 -2.99 -8.76
CA ASP A 82 -1.90 -3.83 -7.72
C ASP A 82 -1.27 -5.07 -8.29
N GLY A 83 -0.01 -5.31 -7.89
CA GLY A 83 0.79 -6.47 -8.27
C GLY A 83 0.69 -7.60 -7.26
N SER A 84 1.17 -8.77 -7.63
CA SER A 84 1.32 -9.91 -6.70
C SER A 84 2.80 -10.26 -6.59
N ALA A 85 3.58 -9.37 -5.97
CA ALA A 85 5.03 -9.53 -5.88
C ALA A 85 5.45 -10.66 -4.93
N TYR A 86 4.62 -11.01 -3.96
CA TYR A 86 4.87 -12.09 -3.01
C TYR A 86 4.18 -13.37 -3.49
N VAL A 87 4.86 -14.13 -4.35
CA VAL A 87 4.31 -15.34 -4.99
C VAL A 87 3.91 -16.41 -3.96
N ASN A 88 4.54 -16.43 -2.78
CA ASN A 88 4.13 -17.29 -1.67
C ASN A 88 2.72 -16.98 -1.14
N HIS A 89 2.29 -15.72 -1.12
CA HIS A 89 0.90 -15.36 -0.81
C HIS A 89 -0.06 -16.02 -1.80
N VAL A 90 0.20 -15.85 -3.09
CA VAL A 90 -0.60 -16.46 -4.17
C VAL A 90 -0.62 -17.98 -4.06
N GLU A 91 0.51 -18.61 -3.76
CA GLU A 91 0.63 -20.06 -3.56
C GLU A 91 -0.26 -20.56 -2.43
N LEU A 92 -0.24 -19.89 -1.27
CA LEU A 92 -1.08 -20.23 -0.12
C LEU A 92 -2.58 -20.15 -0.44
N VAL A 93 -3.01 -19.03 -1.03
CA VAL A 93 -4.41 -18.82 -1.40
C VAL A 93 -4.87 -19.85 -2.44
N ARG A 94 -4.02 -20.21 -3.41
CA ARG A 94 -4.34 -21.26 -4.40
C ARG A 94 -4.39 -22.65 -3.78
N LYS A 95 -3.44 -22.99 -2.91
CA LYS A 95 -3.40 -24.25 -2.18
C LYS A 95 -4.67 -24.47 -1.35
N ALA A 96 -5.18 -23.42 -0.71
CA ALA A 96 -6.45 -23.48 0.03
C ALA A 96 -7.66 -23.84 -0.84
N ARG A 97 -7.58 -23.54 -2.15
CA ARG A 97 -8.62 -23.87 -3.14
C ARG A 97 -8.35 -25.19 -3.88
N GLY A 98 -7.32 -25.95 -3.49
CA GLY A 98 -6.93 -27.17 -4.17
C GLY A 98 -6.30 -26.97 -5.55
N ALA A 99 -5.85 -25.75 -5.87
CA ALA A 99 -5.26 -25.39 -7.16
C ALA A 99 -3.73 -25.43 -7.10
N THR A 100 -3.09 -25.87 -8.20
CA THR A 100 -1.64 -25.86 -8.36
C THR A 100 -1.12 -24.51 -8.83
N MET A 101 0.18 -24.24 -8.58
CA MET A 101 0.85 -23.03 -9.06
C MET A 101 1.43 -23.27 -10.46
N PRO A 102 0.98 -22.52 -11.49
CA PRO A 102 1.66 -22.53 -12.78
C PRO A 102 3.09 -21.98 -12.65
N PRO A 103 4.11 -22.60 -13.31
CA PRO A 103 5.49 -22.09 -13.26
C PRO A 103 5.64 -20.63 -13.70
N SER A 104 4.78 -20.14 -14.59
CA SER A 104 4.78 -18.75 -15.07
C SER A 104 4.61 -17.72 -13.95
N PHE A 105 3.99 -18.05 -12.83
CA PHE A 105 3.78 -17.11 -11.72
C PHE A 105 5.10 -16.67 -11.04
N TRP A 106 6.18 -17.42 -11.23
CA TRP A 106 7.51 -17.07 -10.73
C TRP A 106 8.28 -16.14 -11.68
N THR A 107 7.80 -15.95 -12.90
CA THR A 107 8.49 -15.17 -13.94
C THR A 107 7.66 -14.05 -14.53
N ASP A 108 6.34 -14.12 -14.40
CA ASP A 108 5.37 -13.18 -15.00
C ASP A 108 4.42 -12.68 -13.89
N PRO A 109 4.52 -11.41 -13.47
CA PRO A 109 3.72 -10.88 -12.38
C PRO A 109 2.21 -10.91 -12.69
N LEU A 110 1.41 -11.34 -11.72
CA LEU A 110 -0.02 -11.08 -11.75
C LEU A 110 -0.29 -9.64 -11.36
N MET A 111 -1.22 -8.99 -12.04
CA MET A 111 -1.68 -7.65 -11.71
C MET A 111 -3.18 -7.53 -11.93
N TYR A 112 -3.84 -6.70 -11.13
CA TYR A 112 -5.18 -6.25 -11.43
C TYR A 112 -5.24 -4.71 -11.46
N GLN A 113 -6.24 -4.17 -12.16
CA GLN A 113 -6.51 -2.74 -12.18
C GLN A 113 -7.60 -2.43 -11.19
N GLY A 114 -7.25 -1.71 -10.12
CA GLY A 114 -8.16 -1.28 -9.07
C GLY A 114 -8.94 -0.02 -9.42
N GLY A 115 -9.98 0.27 -8.67
CA GLY A 115 -10.68 1.56 -8.72
C GLY A 115 -9.72 2.68 -8.30
N SER A 116 -9.58 3.72 -9.12
CA SER A 116 -8.60 4.79 -8.88
C SER A 116 -9.21 6.18 -8.83
N ASP A 117 -10.52 6.28 -8.93
CA ASP A 117 -11.27 7.53 -8.94
C ASP A 117 -11.55 8.08 -7.54
N SER A 118 -11.36 7.27 -6.49
CA SER A 118 -11.58 7.65 -5.09
C SER A 118 -10.84 6.69 -4.15
N PHE A 119 -9.98 7.23 -3.30
CA PHE A 119 -9.29 6.51 -2.25
C PHE A 119 -9.72 6.99 -0.87
N LEU A 120 -9.61 6.10 0.12
CA LEU A 120 -9.79 6.44 1.51
C LEU A 120 -8.50 7.05 2.06
N GLY A 121 -8.65 8.09 2.87
CA GLY A 121 -7.56 8.65 3.65
C GLY A 121 -7.19 7.75 4.84
N PRO A 122 -6.10 8.09 5.55
CA PRO A 122 -5.53 7.24 6.61
C PRO A 122 -6.44 7.06 7.82
N ARG A 123 -7.43 7.93 8.00
CA ARG A 123 -8.39 7.95 9.13
C ARG A 123 -9.84 7.80 8.69
N ASP A 124 -10.08 7.59 7.41
CA ASP A 124 -11.44 7.40 6.91
C ASP A 124 -11.95 6.02 7.28
N ASP A 125 -13.22 5.93 7.65
CA ASP A 125 -13.87 4.66 7.93
C ASP A 125 -13.90 3.77 6.68
N ILE A 126 -13.72 2.45 6.87
CA ILE A 126 -13.91 1.45 5.81
C ILE A 126 -15.39 1.07 5.76
N PRO A 127 -16.09 1.40 4.66
CA PRO A 127 -17.52 1.11 4.56
C PRO A 127 -17.79 -0.39 4.35
N LEU A 128 -18.64 -0.99 5.20
CA LEU A 128 -19.08 -2.37 5.10
C LEU A 128 -20.61 -2.45 4.98
N LEU A 129 -21.07 -2.91 3.82
CA LEU A 129 -22.49 -3.02 3.52
C LEU A 129 -23.10 -4.32 4.08
N ASP A 130 -22.33 -5.41 4.06
CA ASP A 130 -22.75 -6.74 4.48
C ASP A 130 -21.53 -7.56 4.94
N GLU A 131 -21.58 -8.08 6.17
CA GLU A 131 -20.48 -8.89 6.73
C GLU A 131 -20.24 -10.20 5.96
N ARG A 132 -21.25 -10.70 5.21
CA ARG A 132 -21.09 -11.87 4.34
C ARG A 132 -20.13 -11.62 3.16
N PHE A 133 -19.82 -10.38 2.86
CA PHE A 133 -18.81 -10.04 1.85
C PHE A 133 -17.39 -10.39 2.30
N GLY A 134 -17.18 -10.66 3.61
CA GLY A 134 -15.90 -11.12 4.12
C GLY A 134 -14.81 -10.07 3.98
N LEU A 135 -14.97 -8.92 4.67
CA LEU A 135 -14.03 -7.81 4.63
C LEU A 135 -12.68 -8.22 5.23
N ASP A 136 -11.61 -8.00 4.48
CA ASP A 136 -10.23 -8.25 4.86
C ASP A 136 -9.39 -7.00 4.65
N LEU A 137 -8.33 -6.82 5.45
CA LEU A 137 -7.25 -5.89 5.17
C LEU A 137 -6.18 -6.58 4.32
N GLU A 138 -5.46 -5.81 3.52
CA GLU A 138 -4.23 -6.22 2.86
C GLU A 138 -3.19 -5.11 3.05
N ALA A 139 -2.25 -5.33 3.98
CA ALA A 139 -1.18 -4.37 4.20
C ALA A 139 -0.05 -4.58 3.19
N GLU A 140 0.31 -3.50 2.51
CA GLU A 140 1.20 -3.49 1.36
C GLU A 140 2.04 -2.22 1.28
N ILE A 141 3.02 -2.23 0.37
CA ILE A 141 3.75 -1.05 -0.09
C ILE A 141 3.22 -0.65 -1.45
N ALA A 142 3.09 0.64 -1.70
CA ALA A 142 2.81 1.18 -3.03
C ALA A 142 3.83 2.24 -3.42
N VAL A 143 4.09 2.35 -4.72
CA VAL A 143 4.91 3.41 -5.30
C VAL A 143 4.10 4.26 -6.26
N VAL A 144 4.51 5.52 -6.42
CA VAL A 144 3.93 6.46 -7.39
C VAL A 144 5.00 6.79 -8.42
N THR A 145 4.62 6.77 -9.70
CA THR A 145 5.55 7.04 -10.81
C THR A 145 5.33 8.42 -11.42
N ASP A 146 6.37 8.95 -12.08
CA ASP A 146 6.22 9.94 -13.15
C ASP A 146 5.78 9.25 -14.46
N ASP A 147 5.92 9.91 -15.60
CA ASP A 147 5.61 9.34 -16.92
C ASP A 147 6.54 8.19 -17.25
N VAL A 148 5.97 6.98 -17.41
CA VAL A 148 6.71 5.76 -17.75
C VAL A 148 6.48 5.40 -19.21
N PRO A 149 7.53 5.31 -20.06
CA PRO A 149 7.38 4.98 -21.48
C PRO A 149 6.96 3.51 -21.67
N THR A 150 6.21 3.27 -22.74
CA THR A 150 5.86 1.90 -23.16
C THR A 150 7.11 1.06 -23.40
N GLY A 151 7.15 -0.14 -22.82
CA GLY A 151 8.22 -1.11 -23.03
C GLY A 151 9.51 -0.80 -22.28
N VAL A 152 9.46 0.05 -21.25
CA VAL A 152 10.60 0.33 -20.37
C VAL A 152 11.16 -0.98 -19.78
N ASP A 153 12.48 -1.10 -19.70
CA ASP A 153 13.09 -2.24 -19.00
C ASP A 153 13.03 -2.09 -17.47
N PRO A 154 13.13 -3.19 -16.70
CA PRO A 154 12.99 -3.15 -15.25
C PRO A 154 14.02 -2.28 -14.51
N LEU A 155 15.22 -2.10 -15.01
CA LEU A 155 16.24 -1.29 -14.36
C LEU A 155 15.92 0.20 -14.53
N THR A 156 15.63 0.61 -15.76
CA THR A 156 15.19 1.98 -16.08
C THR A 156 13.86 2.33 -15.40
N ALA A 157 12.95 1.36 -15.28
CA ALA A 157 11.67 1.56 -14.58
C ALA A 157 11.82 1.99 -13.11
N ARG A 158 12.93 1.64 -12.45
CA ARG A 158 13.23 2.08 -11.08
C ARG A 158 13.40 3.59 -10.94
N ASP A 159 13.92 4.24 -11.99
CA ASP A 159 14.16 5.69 -12.03
C ASP A 159 12.85 6.48 -12.12
N HIS A 160 11.76 5.82 -12.50
CA HIS A 160 10.43 6.40 -12.56
C HIS A 160 9.69 6.40 -11.20
N ILE A 161 10.23 5.77 -10.15
CA ILE A 161 9.63 5.78 -8.82
C ILE A 161 9.93 7.12 -8.14
N LYS A 162 8.89 7.90 -7.86
CA LYS A 162 9.01 9.22 -7.21
C LYS A 162 8.64 9.20 -5.75
N LEU A 163 7.62 8.43 -5.40
CA LEU A 163 7.12 8.33 -4.02
C LEU A 163 6.86 6.88 -3.63
N VAL A 164 6.96 6.61 -2.33
CA VAL A 164 6.64 5.34 -1.68
C VAL A 164 5.65 5.62 -0.56
N MET A 165 4.66 4.77 -0.37
CA MET A 165 3.63 4.90 0.66
C MET A 165 3.09 3.53 1.10
N LEU A 166 2.36 3.49 2.21
CA LEU A 166 1.65 2.29 2.63
C LEU A 166 0.24 2.28 2.03
N VAL A 167 -0.29 1.08 1.80
CA VAL A 167 -1.65 0.87 1.34
C VAL A 167 -2.33 -0.25 2.13
N ASN A 168 -3.61 -0.08 2.38
CA ASN A 168 -4.54 -1.12 2.73
C ASN A 168 -5.40 -1.41 1.49
N ASP A 169 -5.10 -2.48 0.78
CA ASP A 169 -5.88 -2.90 -0.39
C ASP A 169 -7.10 -3.70 0.04
N VAL A 170 -8.10 -2.98 0.54
CA VAL A 170 -9.32 -3.53 1.12
C VAL A 170 -9.96 -4.56 0.20
N THR A 171 -10.25 -5.74 0.75
CA THR A 171 -10.74 -6.87 -0.04
C THR A 171 -12.02 -7.47 0.56
N LEU A 172 -12.99 -7.76 -0.31
CA LEU A 172 -14.23 -8.46 0.04
C LEU A 172 -14.13 -9.92 -0.41
N ARG A 173 -13.51 -10.78 0.41
CA ARG A 173 -13.13 -12.16 0.08
C ARG A 173 -14.30 -13.05 -0.35
N GLY A 174 -15.50 -12.78 0.17
CA GLY A 174 -16.72 -13.51 -0.18
C GLY A 174 -17.14 -13.32 -1.64
N LEU A 175 -16.71 -12.23 -2.29
CA LEU A 175 -17.07 -11.92 -3.69
C LEU A 175 -16.02 -12.42 -4.69
N VAL A 176 -14.78 -12.66 -4.24
CA VAL A 176 -13.62 -12.96 -5.10
C VAL A 176 -13.84 -14.18 -6.00
N ALA A 177 -14.36 -15.28 -5.44
CA ALA A 177 -14.49 -16.53 -6.19
C ALA A 177 -15.44 -16.42 -7.38
N GLU A 178 -16.58 -15.74 -7.20
CA GLU A 178 -17.59 -15.55 -8.25
C GLU A 178 -17.09 -14.59 -9.34
N GLU A 179 -16.32 -13.55 -8.98
CA GLU A 179 -15.74 -12.63 -9.96
C GLU A 179 -14.66 -13.30 -10.80
N LEU A 180 -13.72 -14.02 -10.15
CA LEU A 180 -12.68 -14.74 -10.88
C LEU A 180 -13.23 -15.82 -11.81
N ALA A 181 -14.35 -16.47 -11.47
CA ALA A 181 -15.01 -17.44 -12.31
C ALA A 181 -15.53 -16.84 -13.63
N LYS A 182 -15.77 -15.50 -13.67
CA LYS A 182 -16.19 -14.79 -14.90
C LYS A 182 -15.01 -14.48 -15.84
N GLY A 183 -13.77 -14.62 -15.39
CA GLY A 183 -12.56 -14.48 -16.22
C GLY A 183 -12.05 -13.06 -16.46
N PHE A 184 -12.68 -12.01 -15.89
CA PHE A 184 -12.28 -10.61 -16.07
C PHE A 184 -11.47 -10.02 -14.90
N GLY A 185 -11.36 -10.75 -13.80
CA GLY A 185 -10.65 -10.29 -12.61
C GLY A 185 -11.55 -9.63 -11.57
N PHE A 186 -10.95 -8.83 -10.68
CA PHE A 186 -11.63 -8.19 -9.57
C PHE A 186 -12.36 -6.91 -10.00
N PHE A 187 -13.51 -6.65 -9.39
CA PHE A 187 -14.25 -5.39 -9.51
C PHE A 187 -14.95 -5.07 -8.17
N GLN A 188 -16.08 -5.77 -7.86
CA GLN A 188 -16.82 -5.53 -6.62
C GLN A 188 -16.07 -6.02 -5.38
N SER A 189 -15.20 -7.01 -5.53
CA SER A 189 -14.38 -7.54 -4.43
C SER A 189 -13.26 -6.62 -4.00
N LYS A 190 -12.97 -5.57 -4.76
CA LYS A 190 -11.95 -4.56 -4.46
C LYS A 190 -12.61 -3.17 -4.38
N PRO A 191 -13.20 -2.80 -3.23
CA PRO A 191 -13.69 -1.44 -3.00
C PRO A 191 -12.53 -0.46 -2.91
N SER A 192 -12.78 0.79 -2.51
CA SER A 192 -11.72 1.81 -2.39
C SER A 192 -10.61 1.36 -1.46
N SER A 193 -9.37 1.36 -1.94
CA SER A 193 -8.16 1.17 -1.14
C SER A 193 -7.88 2.41 -0.29
N ALA A 194 -7.14 2.26 0.81
CA ALA A 194 -6.75 3.35 1.70
C ALA A 194 -5.23 3.49 1.72
N PHE A 195 -4.74 4.73 1.86
CA PHE A 195 -3.30 5.01 1.86
C PHE A 195 -2.85 5.74 3.13
N SER A 196 -1.55 5.58 3.46
CA SER A 196 -0.90 6.29 4.57
C SER A 196 -1.04 7.81 4.41
N PRO A 197 -0.99 8.60 5.52
CA PRO A 197 -1.11 10.05 5.43
C PRO A 197 0.01 10.71 4.63
N VAL A 198 1.18 10.05 4.59
CA VAL A 198 2.39 10.59 3.98
C VAL A 198 2.90 9.63 2.93
N ALA A 199 3.37 10.18 1.80
CA ALA A 199 4.26 9.51 0.86
C ALA A 199 5.67 10.09 1.01
N ALA A 200 6.69 9.24 0.90
CA ALA A 200 8.10 9.63 1.03
C ALA A 200 8.85 9.40 -0.28
N THR A 201 9.80 10.29 -0.60
CA THR A 201 10.73 10.04 -1.71
C THR A 201 11.68 8.89 -1.37
N PRO A 202 12.19 8.14 -2.34
CA PRO A 202 13.10 7.00 -2.10
C PRO A 202 14.34 7.35 -1.28
N ASP A 203 14.91 8.55 -1.44
CA ASP A 203 16.06 9.05 -0.69
C ASP A 203 15.77 9.24 0.81
N GLU A 204 14.53 9.62 1.17
CA GLU A 204 14.09 9.74 2.58
C GLU A 204 14.14 8.41 3.32
N LEU A 205 14.00 7.29 2.61
CA LEU A 205 14.05 5.93 3.16
C LEU A 205 15.50 5.44 3.41
N GLY A 206 16.50 6.15 2.90
CA GLY A 206 17.92 5.86 3.10
C GLY A 206 18.29 4.43 2.73
N SER A 207 19.03 3.75 3.62
CA SER A 207 19.52 2.39 3.38
C SER A 207 18.42 1.32 3.37
N ALA A 208 17.22 1.64 3.86
CA ALA A 208 16.08 0.73 3.82
C ALA A 208 15.51 0.57 2.40
N TRP A 209 15.70 1.57 1.52
CA TRP A 209 15.32 1.47 0.11
C TRP A 209 16.49 1.01 -0.74
N ARG A 210 16.40 -0.17 -1.29
CA ARG A 210 17.44 -0.72 -2.15
C ARG A 210 16.82 -1.54 -3.28
N GLU A 211 17.32 -1.35 -4.51
CA GLU A 211 16.89 -2.12 -5.68
C GLU A 211 15.36 -2.13 -5.87
N ALA A 212 14.73 -0.97 -5.63
CA ALA A 212 13.28 -0.81 -5.67
C ALA A 212 12.52 -1.79 -4.76
N LYS A 213 13.06 -2.05 -3.55
CA LYS A 213 12.44 -2.79 -2.45
C LYS A 213 12.64 -2.01 -1.14
N LEU A 214 11.71 -2.16 -0.22
CA LEU A 214 11.76 -1.54 1.10
C LEU A 214 12.03 -2.60 2.18
N SER A 215 13.20 -2.56 2.81
CA SER A 215 13.67 -3.55 3.77
C SER A 215 13.34 -3.12 5.20
N LEU A 216 12.06 -3.19 5.56
CA LEU A 216 11.54 -2.88 6.90
C LEU A 216 10.31 -3.73 7.21
N PRO A 217 10.05 -4.04 8.48
CA PRO A 217 8.84 -4.73 8.90
C PRO A 217 7.59 -3.87 8.68
N LEU A 218 6.61 -4.41 7.94
CA LEU A 218 5.28 -3.83 7.82
C LEU A 218 4.40 -4.39 8.94
N ARG A 219 3.96 -3.53 9.84
CA ARG A 219 3.17 -3.91 11.01
C ARG A 219 1.69 -3.75 10.74
N SER A 220 0.94 -4.80 11.00
CA SER A 220 -0.52 -4.84 10.87
C SER A 220 -1.15 -5.21 12.20
N TYR A 221 -2.20 -4.51 12.59
CA TYR A 221 -2.93 -4.76 13.83
C TYR A 221 -4.43 -4.83 13.54
N VAL A 222 -5.12 -5.66 14.31
CA VAL A 222 -6.59 -5.74 14.33
C VAL A 222 -7.03 -5.63 15.77
N ASN A 223 -7.92 -4.68 16.09
CA ASN A 223 -8.41 -4.41 17.44
C ASN A 223 -7.29 -4.25 18.49
N GLY A 224 -6.20 -3.59 18.10
CA GLY A 224 -5.03 -3.36 18.95
C GLY A 224 -4.06 -4.55 19.06
N GLU A 225 -4.40 -5.72 18.55
CA GLU A 225 -3.54 -6.90 18.56
C GLU A 225 -2.69 -7.00 17.29
N LEU A 226 -1.39 -7.29 17.45
CA LEU A 226 -0.45 -7.43 16.34
C LEU A 226 -0.77 -8.69 15.52
N LEU A 227 -1.32 -8.50 14.31
CA LEU A 227 -1.56 -9.56 13.34
C LEU A 227 -0.25 -10.06 12.73
N GLY A 228 0.64 -9.13 12.36
CA GLY A 228 1.93 -9.46 11.77
C GLY A 228 2.87 -8.28 11.60
N ARG A 229 4.13 -8.66 11.28
CA ARG A 229 5.23 -7.74 10.99
C ARG A 229 6.21 -8.34 9.97
N PRO A 230 5.74 -8.86 8.83
CA PRO A 230 6.65 -9.39 7.81
C PRO A 230 7.52 -8.26 7.24
N ASP A 231 8.76 -8.58 6.86
CA ASP A 231 9.65 -7.62 6.19
C ASP A 231 9.26 -7.50 4.72
N ALA A 232 9.07 -6.26 4.26
CA ALA A 232 8.55 -6.00 2.92
C ALA A 232 9.56 -6.31 1.79
N SER A 233 10.84 -6.54 2.08
CA SER A 233 11.84 -6.96 1.08
C SER A 233 11.99 -8.47 0.96
N VAL A 234 11.66 -9.19 2.05
CA VAL A 234 11.81 -10.65 2.13
C VAL A 234 10.72 -11.34 1.31
N ASP A 235 11.08 -12.35 0.54
CA ASP A 235 10.19 -13.09 -0.37
C ASP A 235 9.49 -12.25 -1.46
N MET A 236 9.89 -10.98 -1.63
CA MET A 236 9.44 -10.15 -2.74
C MET A 236 10.06 -10.64 -4.04
N THR A 237 9.35 -11.50 -4.77
CA THR A 237 9.78 -12.13 -6.02
C THR A 237 10.01 -11.11 -7.14
N PHE A 238 9.17 -10.09 -7.21
CA PHE A 238 9.25 -9.03 -8.20
C PHE A 238 9.46 -7.69 -7.50
N ASP A 239 10.61 -7.02 -7.74
CA ASP A 239 10.81 -5.65 -7.28
C ASP A 239 9.90 -4.67 -8.04
N PHE A 240 9.75 -3.44 -7.54
CA PHE A 240 8.87 -2.45 -8.17
C PHE A 240 9.28 -2.09 -9.60
N GLY A 241 10.57 -2.13 -9.96
CA GLY A 241 11.00 -1.93 -11.34
C GLY A 241 10.43 -2.99 -12.28
N ARG A 242 10.39 -4.26 -11.84
CA ARG A 242 9.77 -5.34 -12.62
C ARG A 242 8.24 -5.20 -12.71
N LEU A 243 7.59 -4.77 -11.64
CA LEU A 243 6.15 -4.52 -11.64
C LEU A 243 5.78 -3.38 -12.58
N ILE A 244 6.51 -2.25 -12.53
CA ILE A 244 6.30 -1.09 -13.41
C ILE A 244 6.54 -1.47 -14.88
N ALA A 245 7.67 -2.15 -15.19
CA ALA A 245 7.98 -2.59 -16.54
C ALA A 245 6.92 -3.55 -17.10
N HIS A 246 6.37 -4.45 -16.25
CA HIS A 246 5.27 -5.33 -16.64
C HIS A 246 4.00 -4.52 -16.95
N ALA A 247 3.62 -3.58 -16.10
CA ALA A 247 2.45 -2.71 -16.31
C ALA A 247 2.59 -1.84 -17.57
N ALA A 248 3.82 -1.36 -17.84
CA ALA A 248 4.12 -0.52 -18.99
C ALA A 248 4.44 -1.30 -20.29
N ARG A 249 4.32 -2.61 -20.30
CA ARG A 249 4.72 -3.47 -21.43
C ARG A 249 4.02 -3.12 -22.74
N THR A 250 2.76 -2.70 -22.71
CA THR A 250 1.94 -2.43 -23.91
C THR A 250 1.34 -1.05 -23.94
N ARG A 251 1.55 -0.24 -22.91
CA ARG A 251 1.04 1.14 -22.76
C ARG A 251 2.00 1.96 -21.92
N ALA A 252 2.02 3.26 -22.11
CA ALA A 252 2.67 4.18 -21.18
C ALA A 252 1.85 4.28 -19.88
N LEU A 253 2.52 4.57 -18.76
CA LEU A 253 1.87 5.00 -17.53
C LEU A 253 2.08 6.49 -17.38
N MET A 254 1.02 7.22 -17.07
CA MET A 254 1.09 8.66 -16.84
C MET A 254 1.55 8.95 -15.41
N ALA A 255 2.20 10.10 -15.22
CA ALA A 255 2.59 10.62 -13.91
C ALA A 255 1.42 10.54 -12.92
N GLY A 256 1.67 10.07 -11.70
CA GLY A 256 0.61 9.79 -10.72
C GLY A 256 -0.02 8.40 -10.85
N SER A 257 0.53 7.50 -11.66
CA SER A 257 0.16 6.08 -11.61
C SER A 257 0.70 5.44 -10.34
N ILE A 258 -0.16 4.69 -9.63
CA ILE A 258 0.18 3.97 -8.41
C ILE A 258 0.36 2.49 -8.73
N VAL A 259 1.45 1.90 -8.24
CA VAL A 259 1.74 0.46 -8.38
C VAL A 259 1.93 -0.15 -6.99
N GLY A 260 1.07 -1.11 -6.63
CA GLY A 260 1.12 -1.86 -5.38
C GLY A 260 2.00 -3.11 -5.46
N SER A 261 2.50 -3.53 -4.32
CA SER A 261 3.32 -4.74 -4.18
C SER A 261 2.50 -6.03 -4.13
N GLY A 262 1.21 -5.93 -3.85
CA GLY A 262 0.47 -7.04 -3.30
C GLY A 262 0.74 -7.23 -1.82
N THR A 263 -0.12 -7.98 -1.15
CA THR A 263 -0.05 -8.27 0.28
C THR A 263 1.34 -8.78 0.68
N VAL A 264 2.01 -8.09 1.60
CA VAL A 264 3.35 -8.48 2.08
C VAL A 264 3.25 -9.82 2.79
N SER A 265 4.07 -10.77 2.41
CA SER A 265 4.00 -12.13 2.91
C SER A 265 5.37 -12.79 2.96
N ASN A 266 5.74 -13.32 4.14
CA ASN A 266 7.00 -14.02 4.31
C ASN A 266 6.77 -15.49 4.66
N ARG A 267 7.65 -16.35 4.16
CA ARG A 267 7.73 -17.75 4.55
C ARG A 267 8.44 -17.90 5.90
N ALA A 268 8.22 -19.00 6.57
CA ALA A 268 9.08 -19.40 7.67
C ALA A 268 10.49 -19.77 7.14
N ALA A 269 11.49 -19.76 8.02
CA ALA A 269 12.89 -20.02 7.64
C ALA A 269 13.12 -21.41 7.02
N ASP A 270 12.24 -22.36 7.30
CA ASP A 270 12.25 -23.71 6.72
C ASP A 270 11.51 -23.81 5.36
N GLY A 271 11.06 -22.69 4.82
CA GLY A 271 10.29 -22.60 3.57
C GLY A 271 8.81 -23.01 3.70
N SER A 272 8.36 -23.37 4.89
CA SER A 272 6.93 -23.60 5.16
C SER A 272 6.14 -22.28 5.16
N PRO A 273 4.80 -22.33 5.15
CA PRO A 273 3.98 -21.13 5.35
C PRO A 273 4.39 -20.35 6.58
N GLY A 274 4.24 -19.01 6.52
CA GLY A 274 4.48 -18.13 7.65
C GLY A 274 3.69 -18.59 8.90
N LYS A 275 4.21 -18.27 10.09
CA LYS A 275 3.60 -18.65 11.38
C LYS A 275 3.02 -17.42 12.06
N PRO A 276 1.95 -17.59 12.86
CA PRO A 276 1.43 -16.52 13.72
C PRO A 276 2.50 -15.97 14.67
N ILE A 277 2.32 -14.74 15.12
CA ILE A 277 3.18 -14.09 16.13
C ILE A 277 3.29 -14.94 17.41
N LEU A 278 2.17 -15.48 17.88
CA LEU A 278 2.13 -16.29 19.10
C LEU A 278 2.89 -17.62 19.00
N GLU A 279 3.19 -18.08 17.78
CA GLU A 279 3.97 -19.27 17.49
C GLU A 279 5.44 -18.96 17.11
N GLY A 280 5.88 -17.71 17.37
CA GLY A 280 7.23 -17.26 17.11
C GLY A 280 7.51 -16.89 15.65
N GLY A 281 6.47 -16.74 14.83
CA GLY A 281 6.57 -16.27 13.45
C GLY A 281 6.52 -14.75 13.33
N VAL A 282 6.50 -14.26 12.09
CA VAL A 282 6.35 -12.83 11.78
C VAL A 282 4.88 -12.43 11.58
N GLY A 283 3.95 -13.40 11.62
CA GLY A 283 2.53 -13.17 11.38
C GLY A 283 2.21 -12.85 9.91
N TYR A 284 1.12 -12.12 9.70
CA TYR A 284 0.51 -11.93 8.40
C TYR A 284 0.14 -10.45 8.15
N SER A 285 0.01 -10.07 6.90
CA SER A 285 -0.49 -8.75 6.48
C SER A 285 -1.95 -8.76 6.03
N CYS A 286 -2.62 -9.92 6.09
CA CYS A 286 -4.06 -10.06 5.87
C CYS A 286 -4.62 -11.22 6.70
N LEU A 287 -5.94 -11.20 6.92
CA LEU A 287 -6.62 -12.28 7.64
C LEU A 287 -6.75 -13.56 6.78
N ALA A 288 -6.86 -13.41 5.47
CA ALA A 288 -7.01 -14.55 4.57
C ALA A 288 -5.83 -15.54 4.67
N GLU A 289 -4.58 -15.05 4.78
CA GLU A 289 -3.42 -15.94 4.99
C GLU A 289 -3.52 -16.69 6.32
N GLN A 290 -3.81 -15.99 7.40
CA GLN A 290 -3.98 -16.61 8.71
C GLN A 290 -5.07 -17.68 8.67
N ILE A 291 -6.23 -17.36 8.09
CA ILE A 291 -7.35 -18.30 7.91
C ILE A 291 -6.92 -19.55 7.14
N VAL A 292 -6.14 -19.37 6.07
CA VAL A 292 -5.63 -20.48 5.24
C VAL A 292 -4.66 -21.34 6.03
N VAL A 293 -3.70 -20.74 6.72
CA VAL A 293 -2.70 -21.47 7.51
C VAL A 293 -3.36 -22.23 8.66
N GLU A 294 -4.31 -21.62 9.38
CA GLU A 294 -5.09 -22.29 10.40
C GLU A 294 -5.84 -23.52 9.85
N LYS A 295 -6.49 -23.40 8.70
CA LYS A 295 -7.16 -24.54 8.04
C LYS A 295 -6.19 -25.67 7.69
N LEU A 296 -5.01 -25.32 7.19
CA LEU A 296 -3.99 -26.32 6.82
C LEU A 296 -3.40 -27.02 8.03
N LEU A 297 -3.18 -26.33 9.14
CA LEU A 297 -2.54 -26.88 10.34
C LEU A 297 -3.53 -27.49 11.32
N LEU A 298 -4.73 -26.89 11.48
CA LEU A 298 -5.69 -27.26 12.51
C LEU A 298 -6.97 -27.93 11.95
N GLY A 299 -7.09 -27.99 10.61
CA GLY A 299 -8.29 -28.51 9.94
C GLY A 299 -9.46 -27.52 9.87
N SER A 300 -9.43 -26.44 10.65
CA SER A 300 -10.46 -25.38 10.64
C SER A 300 -9.87 -24.03 11.02
N ALA A 301 -10.44 -22.95 10.50
CA ALA A 301 -10.05 -21.61 10.89
C ALA A 301 -10.69 -21.21 12.23
N ARG A 302 -9.94 -20.47 13.04
CA ARG A 302 -10.39 -19.80 14.25
C ARG A 302 -10.60 -18.31 13.99
N THR A 303 -9.77 -17.75 13.10
CA THR A 303 -9.84 -16.37 12.65
C THR A 303 -11.01 -16.17 11.69
N GLY A 304 -11.73 -15.06 11.84
CA GLY A 304 -12.78 -14.59 10.93
C GLY A 304 -12.37 -13.32 10.21
N PHE A 305 -13.17 -12.90 9.24
CA PHE A 305 -13.00 -11.60 8.57
C PHE A 305 -13.50 -10.45 9.45
N LEU A 306 -13.10 -9.22 9.10
CA LEU A 306 -13.47 -8.01 9.80
C LEU A 306 -14.98 -7.78 9.83
N LYS A 307 -15.46 -7.18 10.92
CA LYS A 307 -16.87 -6.85 11.17
C LYS A 307 -17.02 -5.36 11.46
N ALA A 308 -18.23 -4.87 11.36
CA ALA A 308 -18.53 -3.51 11.77
C ALA A 308 -18.12 -3.25 13.22
N GLY A 309 -17.34 -2.19 13.44
CA GLY A 309 -16.76 -1.82 14.72
C GLY A 309 -15.31 -2.25 14.91
N ASP A 310 -14.79 -3.19 14.11
CA ASP A 310 -13.38 -3.56 14.17
C ASP A 310 -12.48 -2.39 13.74
N GLU A 311 -11.30 -2.33 14.34
CA GLU A 311 -10.29 -1.32 14.10
C GLU A 311 -9.04 -1.99 13.50
N ILE A 312 -8.44 -1.34 12.52
CA ILE A 312 -7.18 -1.76 11.92
C ILE A 312 -6.14 -0.66 12.02
N ARG A 313 -4.88 -1.07 12.16
CA ARG A 313 -3.74 -0.18 12.07
C ARG A 313 -2.67 -0.83 11.21
N ILE A 314 -2.12 -0.04 10.27
CA ILE A 314 -0.99 -0.43 9.43
C ILE A 314 0.07 0.66 9.56
N GLU A 315 1.30 0.27 9.89
CA GLU A 315 2.40 1.23 10.06
C GLU A 315 3.76 0.61 9.72
N MET A 316 4.72 1.46 9.43
CA MET A 316 6.11 1.10 9.26
C MET A 316 7.00 2.07 10.03
N LEU A 317 7.88 1.52 10.85
CA LEU A 317 8.82 2.28 11.66
C LEU A 317 10.23 2.12 11.08
N ASP A 318 11.02 3.17 11.20
CA ASP A 318 12.45 3.14 10.91
C ASP A 318 13.24 2.40 12.02
N ALA A 319 14.56 2.40 11.90
CA ALA A 319 15.45 1.76 12.86
C ALA A 319 15.43 2.41 14.26
N ASP A 320 15.06 3.68 14.35
CA ASP A 320 14.94 4.44 15.59
C ASP A 320 13.53 4.33 16.21
N GLY A 321 12.63 3.61 15.55
CA GLY A 321 11.25 3.40 15.99
C GLY A 321 10.30 4.56 15.65
N LEU A 322 10.72 5.48 14.78
CA LEU A 322 9.89 6.58 14.31
C LEU A 322 9.06 6.15 13.09
N SER A 323 7.84 6.64 13.02
CA SER A 323 6.96 6.35 11.88
C SER A 323 7.46 7.06 10.61
N ILE A 324 7.58 6.30 9.51
CA ILE A 324 8.05 6.85 8.23
C ILE A 324 6.90 7.53 7.49
N PHE A 325 5.77 6.82 7.37
CA PHE A 325 4.65 7.22 6.53
C PHE A 325 3.44 7.73 7.33
N GLY A 326 3.53 7.72 8.66
CA GLY A 326 2.34 7.78 9.52
C GLY A 326 1.59 6.44 9.49
N ALA A 327 0.63 6.28 10.38
CA ALA A 327 -0.18 5.08 10.43
C ALA A 327 -1.49 5.27 9.66
N LEU A 328 -1.91 4.21 8.94
CA LEU A 328 -3.32 4.01 8.64
C LEU A 328 -3.99 3.52 9.93
N GLU A 329 -5.00 4.20 10.40
CA GLU A 329 -5.84 3.78 11.53
C GLU A 329 -7.29 4.00 11.15
N GLN A 330 -7.97 2.90 10.88
CA GLN A 330 -9.28 2.92 10.28
C GLN A 330 -10.24 2.04 11.08
N ARG A 331 -11.50 2.43 11.09
CA ARG A 331 -12.58 1.65 11.69
C ARG A 331 -13.49 1.11 10.59
N VAL A 332 -13.98 -0.11 10.76
CA VAL A 332 -15.00 -0.67 9.87
C VAL A 332 -16.36 -0.10 10.28
N ALA A 333 -16.96 0.68 9.37
CA ALA A 333 -18.27 1.30 9.59
C ALA A 333 -19.37 0.60 8.80
N ARG A 334 -20.48 0.33 9.45
CA ARG A 334 -21.66 -0.22 8.77
C ARG A 334 -22.29 0.86 7.87
N CYS A 335 -22.38 0.59 6.57
CA CYS A 335 -23.15 1.43 5.67
C CYS A 335 -24.63 1.03 5.66
N ALA A 336 -25.52 2.01 5.75
CA ALA A 336 -26.93 1.77 5.45
C ALA A 336 -27.10 1.58 3.93
N ARG A 337 -27.94 0.63 3.53
CA ARG A 337 -28.46 0.62 2.14
C ARG A 337 -29.34 1.86 2.01
N LEU A 338 -29.00 2.74 1.08
CA LEU A 338 -29.86 3.87 0.69
C LEU A 338 -31.13 3.36 0.04
#